data_17a8ae540da388249807ba33427b6ede
#
_entry.id   17a8ae540da388249807ba33427b6ede
#
_cell.length_a   1.000
_cell.length_b   1.000
_cell.length_c   1.000
_cell.angle_alpha   90.00
_cell.angle_beta   90.00
_cell.angle_gamma   90.00
#
_symmetry.space_group_name_H-M   'P 1'
#
loop_
_entity.id
_entity.type
_entity.pdbx_description
1 polymer ?
#
loop_
_entity_poly.entity_id
_entity_poly.type
_entity_poly.pdbx_seq_one_letter_code
_entity_poly.pdbx_strand_id
1 'polypeptide(L)' 'MTDSTHSARKPLILIAEDVESNYKLLEIILKKEYNLLWAKNGKEAVEYALSHNPDAVLMDIKMPVMDGIETLKEIRL' A
#
# COMPACT_ATOMS: atom_id res chain seq x y z
N MET A 1 14.52 20.40 14.20
CA MET A 1 14.24 19.97 13.96
C MET A 1 13.80 19.39 14.16
N THR A 2 13.93 19.36 14.19
CA THR A 2 13.63 18.80 14.23
C THR A 2 13.29 18.05 14.11
N ASP A 3 12.92 18.42 13.80
CA ASP A 3 12.55 17.67 13.64
C ASP A 3 12.81 16.68 13.25
N SER A 4 13.09 16.63 13.32
CA SER A 4 13.87 15.51 12.90
C SER A 4 13.39 14.18 13.43
N THR A 5 12.86 14.14 14.57
CA THR A 5 12.31 12.91 15.10
C THR A 5 11.20 12.37 14.25
N HIS A 6 10.32 13.22 13.80
CA HIS A 6 9.25 12.74 12.94
C HIS A 6 9.75 12.42 11.56
N SER A 7 10.83 13.03 11.13
CA SER A 7 11.38 12.73 9.83
C SER A 7 12.08 11.38 9.82
N ALA A 8 12.39 10.82 10.96
CA ALA A 8 12.99 9.50 11.02
C ALA A 8 12.00 8.43 10.64
N ARG A 9 10.72 8.74 10.63
CA ARG A 9 9.71 7.75 10.36
C ARG A 9 8.98 8.06 9.07
N LYS A 10 9.18 7.21 8.08
CA LYS A 10 8.51 7.38 6.80
C LYS A 10 7.09 6.85 6.88
N PRO A 11 6.14 7.49 6.21
CA PRO A 11 4.80 6.94 6.12
C PRO A 11 4.81 5.57 5.44
N LEU A 12 3.91 4.71 5.86
CA LEU A 12 3.75 3.39 5.26
C LEU A 12 2.64 3.43 4.23
N ILE A 13 2.95 3.00 3.01
CA ILE A 13 1.98 2.91 1.94
C ILE A 13 1.80 1.45 1.57
N LEU A 14 0.55 1.01 1.59
CA LEU A 14 0.18 -0.32 1.11
C LEU A 14 -0.14 -0.20 -0.37
N ILE A 15 0.56 -0.99 -1.19
CA ILE A 15 0.36 -0.99 -2.64
C ILE A 15 -0.27 -2.32 -3.01
N ALA A 16 -1.49 -2.25 -3.53
CA ALA A 16 -2.23 -3.41 -3.99
C ALA A 16 -2.12 -3.49 -5.50
N GLU A 17 -1.27 -4.39 -5.98
CA GLU A 17 -0.94 -4.49 -7.40
C GLU A 17 -0.64 -5.95 -7.73
N ASP A 18 -1.34 -6.51 -8.70
CA ASP A 18 -1.16 -7.92 -9.04
C ASP A 18 -0.02 -8.16 -10.03
N VAL A 19 0.47 -7.13 -10.69
CA VAL A 19 1.56 -7.25 -11.65
C VAL A 19 2.85 -6.77 -11.02
N GLU A 20 3.82 -7.68 -10.89
CA GLU A 20 5.06 -7.37 -10.19
C GLU A 20 5.82 -6.22 -10.83
N SER A 21 5.86 -6.17 -12.16
CA SER A 21 6.59 -5.09 -12.83
C SER A 21 6.00 -3.73 -12.54
N ASN A 22 4.67 -3.65 -12.39
CA ASN A 22 4.03 -2.40 -12.01
C ASN A 22 4.38 -2.02 -10.58
N TYR A 23 4.38 -3.01 -9.68
CA TYR A 23 4.79 -2.74 -8.30
C TYR A 23 6.23 -2.23 -8.24
N LYS A 24 7.13 -2.88 -8.98
CA LYS A 24 8.53 -2.48 -8.95
C LYS A 24 8.74 -1.06 -9.45
N LEU A 25 7.95 -0.65 -10.42
CA LEU A 25 8.02 0.71 -10.91
C LEU A 25 7.62 1.70 -9.82
N LEU A 26 6.53 1.40 -9.13
CA LEU A 26 6.10 2.24 -8.02
C LEU A 26 7.12 2.24 -6.89
N GLU A 27 7.72 1.09 -6.63
CA GLU A 27 8.74 0.98 -5.60
C GLU A 27 9.91 1.92 -5.88
N ILE A 28 10.39 1.93 -7.11
CA ILE A 28 11.52 2.79 -7.49
C ILE A 28 11.17 4.25 -7.24
N ILE A 29 9.94 4.65 -7.55
CA ILE A 29 9.51 6.02 -7.40
C ILE A 29 9.33 6.42 -5.94
N LEU A 30 8.80 5.52 -5.13
CA LEU A 30 8.29 5.88 -3.80
C LEU A 30 9.21 5.49 -2.66
N LYS A 31 10.12 4.57 -2.84
CA LYS A 31 10.84 3.98 -1.70
C LYS A 31 11.73 4.95 -0.96
N LYS A 32 12.11 6.04 -1.59
CA LYS A 32 12.98 7.01 -0.92
C LYS A 32 12.25 7.76 0.17
N GLU A 33 10.97 7.97 0.01
CA GLU A 33 10.20 8.79 0.92
C GLU A 33 9.16 8.02 1.71
N TYR A 34 8.91 6.76 1.34
CA TYR A 34 7.87 5.97 1.97
C TYR A 34 8.35 4.56 2.25
N ASN A 35 7.82 3.97 3.31
CA ASN A 35 7.91 2.53 3.50
C ASN A 35 6.78 1.89 2.72
N LEU A 36 7.06 0.77 2.06
CA LEU A 36 6.11 0.16 1.15
C LEU A 36 5.76 -1.23 1.61
N LEU A 37 4.51 -1.60 1.43
CA LEU A 37 4.01 -2.93 1.71
C LEU A 37 3.23 -3.37 0.48
N TRP A 38 3.59 -4.52 -0.08
CA TRP A 38 3.03 -4.99 -1.33
C TRP A 38 2.00 -6.07 -1.10
N ALA A 39 0.76 -5.82 -1.55
CA ALA A 39 -0.29 -6.83 -1.59
C ALA A 39 -0.52 -7.22 -3.04
N LYS A 40 -0.51 -8.50 -3.32
CA LYS A 40 -0.60 -9.00 -4.68
C LYS A 40 -2.04 -9.17 -5.15
N ASN A 41 -2.98 -9.10 -4.26
CA ASN A 41 -4.40 -9.21 -4.60
C ASN A 41 -5.21 -8.52 -3.51
N GLY A 42 -6.51 -8.46 -3.73
CA GLY A 42 -7.38 -7.75 -2.80
C GLY A 42 -7.44 -8.37 -1.43
N LYS A 43 -7.37 -9.69 -1.35
CA LYS A 43 -7.41 -10.36 -0.06
C LYS A 43 -6.19 -10.00 0.78
N GLU A 44 -5.01 -10.02 0.18
CA GLU A 44 -3.81 -9.61 0.88
C GLU A 44 -3.88 -8.14 1.29
N ALA A 45 -4.46 -7.31 0.41
CA ALA A 45 -4.58 -5.89 0.73
C ALA A 45 -5.40 -5.67 1.99
N VAL A 46 -6.52 -6.36 2.12
CA VAL A 46 -7.34 -6.25 3.31
C VAL A 46 -6.58 -6.74 4.54
N GLU A 47 -5.93 -7.90 4.43
CA GLU A 47 -5.18 -8.46 5.53
C GLU A 47 -4.08 -7.51 6.00
N TYR A 48 -3.34 -6.94 5.06
CA TYR A 48 -2.24 -6.07 5.40
C TYR A 48 -2.73 -4.72 5.93
N ALA A 49 -3.84 -4.22 5.41
CA ALA A 49 -4.40 -2.99 5.92
C ALA A 49 -4.81 -3.13 7.38
N LEU A 50 -5.39 -4.27 7.73
CA LEU A 50 -5.83 -4.49 9.09
C LEU A 50 -4.69 -4.78 10.04
N SER A 51 -3.62 -5.44 9.57
CA SER A 51 -2.53 -5.85 10.44
C SER A 51 -1.41 -4.81 10.53
N HIS A 52 -1.22 -3.98 9.53
CA HIS A 52 -0.10 -3.03 9.49
C HIS A 52 -0.52 -1.58 9.59
N ASN A 53 -1.80 -1.30 9.48
CA ASN A 53 -2.34 0.04 9.67
C ASN A 53 -1.62 1.09 8.82
N PRO A 54 -1.60 0.94 7.49
CA PRO A 54 -0.85 1.86 6.63
C PRO A 54 -1.44 3.26 6.62
N ASP A 55 -0.60 4.22 6.29
CA ASP A 55 -1.02 5.62 6.21
C ASP A 55 -1.81 5.91 4.93
N ALA A 56 -1.54 5.14 3.87
CA ALA A 56 -2.24 5.30 2.61
C ALA A 56 -2.26 3.98 1.86
N VAL A 57 -3.20 3.86 0.92
CA VAL A 57 -3.34 2.67 0.10
C VAL A 57 -3.41 3.09 -1.36
N LEU A 58 -2.54 2.53 -2.19
CA LEU A 58 -2.62 2.65 -3.63
C LEU A 58 -3.16 1.33 -4.17
N MET A 59 -4.16 1.39 -5.01
CA MET A 59 -4.91 0.19 -5.35
C MET A 59 -5.22 0.13 -6.84
N ASP A 60 -4.99 -1.05 -7.43
CA ASP A 60 -5.40 -1.35 -8.79
C ASP A 60 -6.80 -1.97 -8.74
N ILE A 61 -7.77 -1.30 -9.35
CA ILE A 61 -9.16 -1.74 -9.29
C ILE A 61 -9.43 -2.97 -10.15
N LYS A 62 -8.45 -3.46 -10.88
CA LYS A 62 -8.61 -4.62 -11.77
C LYS A 62 -8.05 -5.91 -11.20
N MET A 63 -7.80 -5.95 -9.89
CA MET A 63 -7.22 -7.16 -9.31
C MET A 63 -8.19 -8.33 -9.35
N PRO A 64 -7.67 -9.55 -9.64
CA PRO A 64 -8.53 -10.70 -9.93
C PRO A 64 -9.24 -11.32 -8.74
N VAL A 65 -8.67 -11.23 -7.55
CA VAL A 65 -9.25 -11.92 -6.38
C VAL A 65 -10.45 -11.15 -5.83
N MET A 66 -10.33 -9.83 -5.81
CA MET A 66 -11.37 -8.95 -5.31
C MET A 66 -11.19 -7.65 -6.05
N ASP A 67 -12.26 -7.10 -6.61
CA ASP A 67 -12.06 -5.87 -7.37
C ASP A 67 -11.66 -4.72 -6.43
N GLY A 68 -11.08 -3.67 -7.00
CA GLY A 68 -10.53 -2.60 -6.19
C GLY A 68 -11.58 -1.86 -5.38
N ILE A 69 -12.80 -1.78 -5.89
CA ILE A 69 -13.87 -1.09 -5.18
C ILE A 69 -14.27 -1.88 -3.94
N GLU A 70 -14.42 -3.20 -4.07
CA GLU A 70 -14.74 -4.03 -2.92
C GLU A 70 -13.63 -4.03 -1.90
N THR A 71 -12.39 -4.09 -2.36
CA THR A 71 -11.25 -4.03 -1.47
C THR A 71 -11.24 -2.71 -0.70
N LEU A 72 -11.52 -1.62 -1.39
CA LEU A 72 -11.55 -0.32 -0.76
C LEU A 72 -12.64 -0.23 0.31
N LYS A 73 -13.80 -0.82 0.04
CA LYS A 73 -14.87 -0.84 1.03
C LYS A 73 -14.48 -1.60 2.28
N GLU A 74 -13.71 -2.68 2.11
CA GLU A 74 -13.24 -3.46 3.26
C GLU A 74 -12.23 -2.70 4.09
N ILE A 75 -11.36 -1.96 3.45
CA ILE A 75 -10.30 -1.25 4.12
C ILE A 75 -10.79 0.05 4.76
N ARG A 76 -11.70 0.71 4.11
CA ARG A 76 -12.17 2.00 4.56
C ARG A 76 -13.03 1.85 5.81
N LEU A 77 -12.67 2.59 6.80
CA LEU A 77 -13.34 2.48 8.11
C LEU A 77 -14.23 3.67 8.43
#